data_0ffc3e1b8b6ff1244f93209d71e274ee
#
_entry.id   0ffc3e1b8b6ff1244f93209d71e274ee
#
_cell.length_a   1.000
_cell.length_b   1.000
_cell.length_c   1.000
_cell.angle_alpha   90.00
_cell.angle_beta   90.00
_cell.angle_gamma   90.00
#
_symmetry.space_group_name_H-M   'P 1'
#
loop_
_entity.id
_entity.type
_entity.pdbx_description
1 polymer ?
#
loop_
_entity_poly.entity_id
_entity_poly.type
_entity_poly.pdbx_seq_one_letter_code
_entity_poly.pdbx_strand_id
1 'polypeptide(L)'
;MPSVPLRKLILSAALAAVLPLTAQAAPAQPNDFIEVFAKLFGEHKGIRKGHAKGMCAVGNFTPSTEATARFDAALFSSAPVPVTYRFSMAGGNPNVPDYARSPRGLGAQFTLADGSKHNIATLTTPVFGAKNPENFLGLLKASVPGADGKPDLAKIQAFRAAHPDTQPQAQWLAANPPPWSYATAEYFGIHTFYLTDKSGEKAKIRWHLQPKDGVKGLAETEIAQQNANFLDERLKQRLTDGMVEFDWII
;
A
#
# COMPACT_ATOMS: atom_id res chain seq x y z
N MET A 1 35.67 80.85 28.40
CA MET A 1 35.91 79.70 27.45
C MET A 1 34.89 78.60 27.75
N PRO A 2 33.91 78.37 26.92
CA PRO A 2 32.88 77.35 27.15
C PRO A 2 33.33 75.98 26.63
N SER A 3 33.11 74.97 27.41
CA SER A 3 33.43 73.57 27.16
C SER A 3 32.38 72.97 26.22
N VAL A 4 32.83 72.33 25.14
CA VAL A 4 31.97 71.59 24.15
C VAL A 4 31.69 70.16 24.66
N PRO A 5 30.47 69.66 24.71
CA PRO A 5 30.20 68.31 25.14
C PRO A 5 30.42 67.31 23.98
N LEU A 6 31.13 66.23 24.28
CA LEU A 6 31.42 65.09 23.39
C LEU A 6 30.17 64.24 23.18
N ARG A 7 29.60 64.31 21.97
CA ARG A 7 28.49 63.41 21.55
C ARG A 7 29.02 61.99 21.35
N LYS A 8 28.55 61.02 22.14
CA LYS A 8 28.78 59.58 21.92
C LYS A 8 27.93 59.12 20.74
N LEU A 9 28.59 58.74 19.65
CA LEU A 9 27.94 57.97 18.54
C LEU A 9 27.72 56.56 19.03
N ILE A 10 26.46 56.12 19.16
CA ILE A 10 26.09 54.74 19.36
C ILE A 10 25.92 54.12 17.97
N LEU A 11 26.87 53.27 17.59
CA LEU A 11 26.81 52.48 16.36
C LEU A 11 25.93 51.24 16.60
N SER A 12 24.66 51.27 16.16
CA SER A 12 23.77 50.12 16.24
C SER A 12 24.12 49.14 15.10
N ALA A 13 24.81 48.06 15.42
CA ALA A 13 25.01 46.95 14.48
C ALA A 13 23.71 46.13 14.37
N ALA A 14 23.02 46.28 13.26
CA ALA A 14 21.89 45.44 12.92
C ALA A 14 22.40 44.05 12.50
N LEU A 15 22.24 43.06 13.38
CA LEU A 15 22.53 41.67 13.07
C LEU A 15 21.40 41.14 12.20
N ALA A 16 21.61 41.08 10.89
CA ALA A 16 20.67 40.43 9.95
C ALA A 16 20.74 38.90 10.15
N ALA A 17 19.76 38.36 10.85
CA ALA A 17 19.58 36.92 10.96
C ALA A 17 19.21 36.36 9.56
N VAL A 18 20.17 35.75 8.89
CA VAL A 18 19.95 34.96 7.68
C VAL A 18 19.28 33.66 8.12
N LEU A 19 17.94 33.60 8.09
CA LEU A 19 17.22 32.37 8.25
C LEU A 19 17.55 31.46 7.04
N PRO A 20 17.98 30.23 7.27
CA PRO A 20 18.16 29.31 6.14
C PRO A 20 16.80 29.10 5.49
N LEU A 21 16.64 29.49 4.22
CA LEU A 21 15.54 29.03 3.38
C LEU A 21 15.71 27.50 3.29
N THR A 22 14.93 26.76 4.04
CA THR A 22 14.77 25.33 3.79
C THR A 22 14.13 25.21 2.41
N ALA A 23 14.94 24.85 1.42
CA ALA A 23 14.44 24.54 0.10
C ALA A 23 13.44 23.38 0.24
N GLN A 24 12.17 23.69 0.21
CA GLN A 24 11.11 22.68 0.22
C GLN A 24 11.24 21.90 -1.07
N ALA A 25 11.48 20.59 -0.97
CA ALA A 25 11.57 19.74 -2.15
C ALA A 25 10.28 19.92 -2.98
N ALA A 26 10.42 20.01 -4.30
CA ALA A 26 9.28 20.09 -5.19
C ALA A 26 8.33 18.91 -4.95
N PRO A 27 7.00 19.11 -5.00
CA PRO A 27 6.03 18.03 -4.83
C PRO A 27 6.28 16.90 -5.83
N ALA A 28 6.15 15.65 -5.37
CA ALA A 28 6.29 14.47 -6.22
C ALA A 28 5.24 14.49 -7.34
N GLN A 29 5.67 14.29 -8.58
CA GLN A 29 4.80 14.28 -9.74
C GLN A 29 4.51 12.83 -10.20
N PRO A 30 3.35 12.53 -10.81
CA PRO A 30 3.03 11.19 -11.31
C PRO A 30 4.11 10.59 -12.22
N ASN A 31 4.73 11.40 -13.09
CA ASN A 31 5.79 10.95 -13.99
C ASN A 31 7.04 10.48 -13.24
N ASP A 32 7.37 11.09 -12.09
CA ASP A 32 8.51 10.66 -11.28
C ASP A 32 8.36 9.20 -10.82
N PHE A 33 7.11 8.78 -10.50
CA PHE A 33 6.82 7.40 -10.13
C PHE A 33 6.93 6.45 -11.34
N ILE A 34 6.45 6.86 -12.50
CA ILE A 34 6.56 6.04 -13.72
C ILE A 34 8.03 5.79 -14.07
N GLU A 35 8.86 6.84 -14.00
CA GLU A 35 10.30 6.73 -14.27
C GLU A 35 11.01 5.82 -13.26
N VAL A 36 10.74 5.99 -11.95
CA VAL A 36 11.38 5.16 -10.94
C VAL A 36 10.90 3.71 -10.99
N PHE A 37 9.62 3.47 -11.33
CA PHE A 37 9.12 2.12 -11.54
C PHE A 37 9.80 1.43 -12.73
N ALA A 38 10.05 2.15 -13.83
CA ALA A 38 10.81 1.61 -14.96
C ALA A 38 12.24 1.21 -14.55
N LYS A 39 12.91 2.02 -13.72
CA LYS A 39 14.26 1.72 -13.19
C LYS A 39 14.26 0.53 -12.22
N LEU A 40 13.21 0.37 -11.40
CA LEU A 40 13.10 -0.70 -10.41
C LEU A 40 12.68 -2.04 -11.00
N PHE A 41 11.75 -2.02 -11.93
CA PHE A 41 11.02 -3.21 -12.37
C PHE A 41 11.23 -3.53 -13.84
N GLY A 42 11.92 -2.66 -14.58
CA GLY A 42 12.03 -2.76 -16.04
C GLY A 42 10.79 -2.22 -16.76
N GLU A 43 10.91 -2.14 -18.08
CA GLU A 43 9.79 -1.76 -18.94
C GLU A 43 9.12 -3.00 -19.52
N HIS A 44 7.81 -3.12 -19.27
CA HIS A 44 7.01 -4.24 -19.75
C HIS A 44 5.84 -3.67 -20.56
N LYS A 45 5.94 -3.75 -21.90
CA LYS A 45 4.94 -3.24 -22.82
C LYS A 45 3.60 -3.95 -22.62
N GLY A 46 2.52 -3.19 -22.49
CA GLY A 46 1.17 -3.74 -22.29
C GLY A 46 0.88 -4.24 -20.87
N ILE A 47 1.86 -4.14 -19.95
CA ILE A 47 1.72 -4.55 -18.55
C ILE A 47 1.55 -3.30 -17.66
N ARG A 48 0.73 -3.39 -16.63
CA ARG A 48 0.56 -2.32 -15.64
C ARG A 48 1.86 -2.06 -14.85
N LYS A 49 2.08 -0.82 -14.46
CA LYS A 49 3.32 -0.40 -13.76
C LYS A 49 3.39 -0.81 -12.28
N GLY A 50 2.27 -1.17 -11.69
CA GLY A 50 2.20 -1.68 -10.31
C GLY A 50 1.26 -2.88 -10.23
N HIS A 51 1.52 -3.79 -9.30
CA HIS A 51 0.76 -5.04 -9.18
C HIS A 51 0.69 -5.81 -10.50
N ALA A 52 1.84 -5.90 -11.20
CA ALA A 52 1.92 -6.46 -12.55
C ALA A 52 1.58 -7.94 -12.60
N LYS A 53 2.16 -8.74 -11.71
CA LYS A 53 1.84 -10.17 -11.57
C LYS A 53 0.55 -10.35 -10.76
N GLY A 54 -0.35 -11.21 -11.24
CA GLY A 54 -1.58 -11.55 -10.52
C GLY A 54 -2.60 -12.28 -11.39
N MET A 55 -3.68 -12.69 -10.75
CA MET A 55 -4.78 -13.44 -11.36
C MET A 55 -6.12 -12.86 -10.96
N CYS A 56 -7.15 -13.10 -11.77
CA CYS A 56 -8.53 -12.72 -11.48
C CYS A 56 -9.36 -13.95 -11.07
N ALA A 57 -10.35 -13.69 -10.23
CA ALA A 57 -11.41 -14.62 -9.88
C ALA A 57 -12.75 -13.87 -9.88
N VAL A 58 -13.84 -14.60 -9.97
CA VAL A 58 -15.20 -14.07 -9.87
C VAL A 58 -15.91 -14.66 -8.67
N GLY A 59 -16.85 -13.92 -8.11
CA GLY A 59 -17.64 -14.37 -6.97
C GLY A 59 -18.73 -13.37 -6.63
N ASN A 60 -19.24 -13.45 -5.43
CA ASN A 60 -20.28 -12.57 -4.93
C ASN A 60 -19.89 -11.99 -3.56
N PHE A 61 -20.43 -10.83 -3.26
CA PHE A 61 -20.44 -10.25 -1.93
C PHE A 61 -21.85 -10.25 -1.39
N THR A 62 -22.02 -10.78 -0.18
CA THR A 62 -23.31 -10.74 0.54
C THR A 62 -23.09 -9.98 1.84
N PRO A 63 -23.73 -8.80 2.01
CA PRO A 63 -23.65 -8.06 3.24
C PRO A 63 -24.34 -8.83 4.39
N SER A 64 -23.84 -8.66 5.61
CA SER A 64 -24.54 -9.17 6.80
C SER A 64 -25.86 -8.44 7.03
N THR A 65 -26.78 -9.07 7.75
CA THR A 65 -28.05 -8.45 8.16
C THR A 65 -27.80 -7.16 8.95
N GLU A 66 -26.78 -7.14 9.80
CA GLU A 66 -26.41 -5.97 10.57
C GLU A 66 -25.91 -4.82 9.67
N ALA A 67 -25.03 -5.11 8.71
CA ALA A 67 -24.54 -4.10 7.77
C ALA A 67 -25.68 -3.51 6.93
N THR A 68 -26.58 -4.37 6.43
CA THR A 68 -27.79 -3.96 5.67
C THR A 68 -28.74 -3.13 6.52
N ALA A 69 -28.90 -3.46 7.80
CA ALA A 69 -29.77 -2.69 8.71
C ALA A 69 -29.20 -1.32 9.05
N ARG A 70 -27.87 -1.22 9.20
CA ARG A 70 -27.19 -0.03 9.71
C ARG A 70 -26.83 0.99 8.64
N PHE A 71 -26.32 0.57 7.51
CA PHE A 71 -25.70 1.47 6.53
C PHE A 71 -26.61 1.73 5.33
N ASP A 72 -26.60 2.99 4.86
CA ASP A 72 -27.31 3.43 3.67
C ASP A 72 -26.35 3.52 2.48
N ALA A 73 -25.92 2.36 1.98
CA ALA A 73 -25.07 2.29 0.82
C ALA A 73 -25.55 1.17 -0.12
N ALA A 74 -25.57 1.43 -1.43
CA ALA A 74 -26.03 0.47 -2.42
C ALA A 74 -25.26 -0.87 -2.35
N LEU A 75 -24.01 -0.83 -1.92
CA LEU A 75 -23.17 -2.04 -1.72
C LEU A 75 -23.72 -2.93 -0.60
N PHE A 76 -24.42 -2.37 0.42
CA PHE A 76 -24.99 -3.12 1.51
C PHE A 76 -26.49 -3.45 1.30
N SER A 77 -26.93 -3.54 0.04
CA SER A 77 -28.25 -4.08 -0.28
C SER A 77 -28.37 -5.55 0.19
N SER A 78 -29.57 -6.04 0.38
CA SER A 78 -29.80 -7.44 0.82
C SER A 78 -29.51 -8.50 -0.24
N ALA A 79 -29.33 -8.09 -1.49
CA ALA A 79 -29.03 -9.00 -2.60
C ALA A 79 -27.52 -9.26 -2.73
N PRO A 80 -27.10 -10.48 -3.11
CA PRO A 80 -25.70 -10.73 -3.46
C PRO A 80 -25.24 -9.82 -4.61
N VAL A 81 -24.08 -9.20 -4.44
CA VAL A 81 -23.48 -8.28 -5.41
C VAL A 81 -22.39 -9.03 -6.18
N PRO A 82 -22.45 -9.15 -7.51
CA PRO A 82 -21.39 -9.77 -8.31
C PRO A 82 -20.06 -9.00 -8.16
N VAL A 83 -18.97 -9.75 -8.01
CA VAL A 83 -17.62 -9.18 -7.79
C VAL A 83 -16.61 -9.84 -8.71
N THR A 84 -15.75 -9.03 -9.32
CA THR A 84 -14.50 -9.47 -9.92
C THR A 84 -13.36 -9.14 -8.97
N TYR A 85 -12.65 -10.17 -8.52
CA TYR A 85 -11.48 -10.06 -7.66
C TYR A 85 -10.20 -10.10 -8.48
N ARG A 86 -9.16 -9.41 -8.01
CA ARG A 86 -7.82 -9.54 -8.55
C ARG A 86 -6.79 -9.67 -7.43
N PHE A 87 -6.23 -10.86 -7.30
CA PHE A 87 -5.06 -11.11 -6.47
C PHE A 87 -3.78 -10.71 -7.21
N SER A 88 -2.78 -10.19 -6.50
CA SER A 88 -1.57 -9.67 -7.14
C SER A 88 -0.39 -9.57 -6.20
N MET A 89 0.81 -9.56 -6.78
CA MET A 89 2.07 -9.17 -6.13
C MET A 89 2.29 -7.66 -6.30
N ALA A 90 2.78 -6.98 -5.26
CA ALA A 90 3.19 -5.58 -5.40
C ALA A 90 4.38 -5.44 -6.37
N GLY A 91 4.50 -4.24 -6.97
CA GLY A 91 5.56 -3.93 -7.94
C GLY A 91 5.17 -4.16 -9.38
N GLY A 92 6.06 -3.74 -10.28
CA GLY A 92 5.84 -3.71 -11.73
C GLY A 92 6.49 -4.85 -12.50
N ASN A 93 7.20 -5.77 -11.83
CA ASN A 93 7.79 -6.94 -12.47
C ASN A 93 6.76 -8.08 -12.58
N PRO A 94 6.33 -8.47 -13.81
CA PRO A 94 5.36 -9.56 -13.98
C PRO A 94 5.95 -10.95 -13.65
N ASN A 95 7.27 -11.05 -13.54
CA ASN A 95 7.98 -12.30 -13.25
C ASN A 95 8.51 -12.39 -11.82
N VAL A 96 8.07 -11.47 -10.92
CA VAL A 96 8.49 -11.53 -9.52
C VAL A 96 8.08 -12.88 -8.92
N PRO A 97 8.98 -13.59 -8.20
CA PRO A 97 8.63 -14.86 -7.59
C PRO A 97 7.66 -14.65 -6.42
N ASP A 98 6.70 -15.56 -6.28
CA ASP A 98 5.65 -15.49 -5.24
C ASP A 98 6.19 -15.57 -3.82
N TYR A 99 7.37 -16.13 -3.61
CA TYR A 99 8.05 -16.17 -2.32
C TYR A 99 8.77 -14.86 -1.93
N ALA A 100 8.78 -13.85 -2.80
CA ALA A 100 9.38 -12.56 -2.45
C ALA A 100 8.68 -11.92 -1.24
N ARG A 101 9.44 -11.34 -0.30
CA ARG A 101 8.92 -10.60 0.85
C ARG A 101 8.42 -9.22 0.41
N SER A 102 7.27 -9.19 -0.20
CA SER A 102 6.62 -8.03 -0.80
C SER A 102 5.13 -8.06 -0.45
N PRO A 103 4.43 -6.93 -0.34
CA PRO A 103 2.98 -6.94 -0.15
C PRO A 103 2.27 -7.68 -1.28
N ARG A 104 1.16 -8.34 -0.96
CA ARG A 104 0.18 -8.82 -1.92
C ARG A 104 -1.01 -7.89 -1.89
N GLY A 105 -1.73 -7.82 -3.01
CA GLY A 105 -2.94 -7.03 -3.11
C GLY A 105 -4.13 -7.91 -3.45
N LEU A 106 -5.29 -7.54 -2.92
CA LEU A 106 -6.58 -8.01 -3.37
C LEU A 106 -7.41 -6.78 -3.74
N GLY A 107 -7.67 -6.60 -5.04
CA GLY A 107 -8.63 -5.63 -5.54
C GLY A 107 -9.98 -6.32 -5.76
N ALA A 108 -11.07 -5.63 -5.46
CA ALA A 108 -12.41 -6.12 -5.78
C ALA A 108 -13.20 -5.03 -6.50
N GLN A 109 -13.86 -5.41 -7.61
CA GLN A 109 -14.79 -4.57 -8.34
C GLN A 109 -16.19 -5.18 -8.22
N PHE A 110 -17.05 -4.48 -7.50
CA PHE A 110 -18.46 -4.82 -7.32
C PHE A 110 -19.28 -4.22 -8.46
N THR A 111 -20.24 -4.99 -8.99
CA THR A 111 -21.21 -4.50 -9.97
C THR A 111 -22.54 -4.30 -9.27
N LEU A 112 -22.93 -3.05 -9.03
CA LEU A 112 -24.15 -2.71 -8.32
C LEU A 112 -25.38 -2.94 -9.21
N ALA A 113 -26.57 -2.94 -8.60
CA ALA A 113 -27.83 -3.25 -9.31
C ALA A 113 -28.16 -2.29 -10.46
N ASP A 114 -27.72 -1.04 -10.38
CA ASP A 114 -27.83 -0.03 -11.43
C ASP A 114 -26.75 -0.13 -12.53
N GLY A 115 -25.86 -1.14 -12.45
CA GLY A 115 -24.74 -1.33 -13.35
C GLY A 115 -23.50 -0.51 -13.02
N SER A 116 -23.55 0.38 -12.03
CA SER A 116 -22.40 1.16 -11.58
C SER A 116 -21.36 0.25 -10.91
N LYS A 117 -20.11 0.75 -10.80
CA LYS A 117 -18.99 0.01 -10.25
C LYS A 117 -18.52 0.63 -8.94
N HIS A 118 -18.36 -0.21 -7.92
CA HIS A 118 -17.66 0.15 -6.71
C HIS A 118 -16.34 -0.65 -6.63
N ASN A 119 -15.25 0.01 -6.30
CA ASN A 119 -13.94 -0.64 -6.25
C ASN A 119 -13.30 -0.48 -4.87
N ILE A 120 -12.69 -1.55 -4.39
CA ILE A 120 -11.80 -1.50 -3.23
C ILE A 120 -10.43 -2.05 -3.60
N ALA A 121 -9.40 -1.57 -2.88
CA ALA A 121 -8.05 -2.06 -2.99
C ALA A 121 -7.48 -2.30 -1.60
N THR A 122 -6.77 -3.40 -1.45
CA THR A 122 -6.20 -3.84 -0.18
C THR A 122 -4.77 -4.31 -0.34
N LEU A 123 -4.06 -4.38 0.78
CA LEU A 123 -2.73 -4.98 0.88
C LEU A 123 -2.70 -5.99 2.03
N THR A 124 -1.76 -6.95 1.95
CA THR A 124 -1.46 -7.86 3.08
C THR A 124 -0.65 -7.17 4.19
N THR A 125 -0.47 -5.86 4.12
CA THR A 125 0.16 -5.04 5.16
C THR A 125 -0.85 -4.02 5.68
N PRO A 126 -1.02 -3.84 7.00
CA PRO A 126 -1.98 -2.90 7.57
C PRO A 126 -1.57 -1.44 7.44
N VAL A 127 -0.37 -1.20 6.90
CA VAL A 127 0.22 0.12 6.67
C VAL A 127 0.84 0.21 5.28
N PHE A 128 0.91 1.44 4.74
CA PHE A 128 1.60 1.71 3.48
C PHE A 128 3.10 1.95 3.68
N GLY A 129 3.87 1.95 2.58
CA GLY A 129 5.32 2.12 2.59
C GLY A 129 5.82 3.50 2.99
N ALA A 130 4.95 4.52 3.01
CA ALA A 130 5.28 5.88 3.44
C ALA A 130 3.98 6.68 3.71
N LYS A 131 4.08 7.78 4.47
CA LYS A 131 2.93 8.62 4.84
C LYS A 131 2.50 9.60 3.74
N ASN A 132 3.37 9.91 2.79
CA ASN A 132 3.10 10.86 1.71
C ASN A 132 3.83 10.45 0.41
N PRO A 133 3.45 11.02 -0.75
CA PRO A 133 4.06 10.71 -2.03
C PRO A 133 5.57 10.99 -2.09
N GLU A 134 6.05 12.06 -1.46
CA GLU A 134 7.46 12.46 -1.48
C GLU A 134 8.33 11.40 -0.81
N ASN A 135 7.95 10.94 0.39
CA ASN A 135 8.69 9.89 1.11
C ASN A 135 8.60 8.55 0.39
N PHE A 136 7.44 8.25 -0.23
CA PHE A 136 7.31 7.04 -1.04
C PHE A 136 8.23 7.08 -2.27
N LEU A 137 8.23 8.18 -3.01
CA LEU A 137 9.13 8.38 -4.16
C LEU A 137 10.59 8.31 -3.73
N GLY A 138 10.96 8.93 -2.60
CA GLY A 138 12.29 8.89 -2.03
C GLY A 138 12.74 7.46 -1.70
N LEU A 139 11.86 6.67 -1.07
CA LEU A 139 12.12 5.26 -0.78
C LEU A 139 12.32 4.44 -2.06
N LEU A 140 11.49 4.65 -3.08
CA LEU A 140 11.64 4.00 -4.37
C LEU A 140 12.98 4.37 -5.04
N LYS A 141 13.35 5.66 -5.05
CA LYS A 141 14.64 6.13 -5.59
C LYS A 141 15.83 5.54 -4.82
N ALA A 142 15.72 5.42 -3.49
CA ALA A 142 16.75 4.78 -2.67
C ALA A 142 16.89 3.27 -2.95
N SER A 143 15.81 2.64 -3.42
CA SER A 143 15.75 1.20 -3.71
C SER A 143 16.19 0.84 -5.14
N VAL A 144 16.43 1.83 -6.01
CA VAL A 144 16.92 1.55 -7.37
C VAL A 144 18.27 0.83 -7.31
N PRO A 145 18.42 -0.35 -7.97
CA PRO A 145 19.67 -1.09 -7.98
C PRO A 145 20.84 -0.27 -8.49
N GLY A 146 22.05 -0.56 -7.98
CA GLY A 146 23.29 -0.02 -8.48
C GLY A 146 23.70 -0.62 -9.83
N ALA A 147 24.90 -0.28 -10.30
CA ALA A 147 25.44 -0.80 -11.55
C ALA A 147 25.65 -2.32 -11.56
N ASP A 148 25.74 -2.94 -10.37
CA ASP A 148 25.83 -4.39 -10.17
C ASP A 148 24.46 -5.10 -10.20
N GLY A 149 23.37 -4.37 -10.42
CA GLY A 149 22.01 -4.88 -10.44
C GLY A 149 21.43 -5.21 -9.07
N LYS A 150 22.12 -4.86 -7.97
CA LYS A 150 21.69 -5.15 -6.60
C LYS A 150 21.24 -3.87 -5.88
N PRO A 151 20.21 -3.97 -4.98
CA PRO A 151 19.84 -2.88 -4.13
C PRO A 151 20.96 -2.52 -3.15
N ASP A 152 21.23 -1.23 -2.99
CA ASP A 152 22.13 -0.72 -1.95
C ASP A 152 21.39 -0.67 -0.61
N LEU A 153 21.60 -1.70 0.21
CA LEU A 153 20.93 -1.82 1.50
C LEU A 153 21.31 -0.71 2.47
N ALA A 154 22.56 -0.19 2.42
CA ALA A 154 22.99 0.90 3.28
C ALA A 154 22.25 2.20 2.94
N LYS A 155 22.09 2.48 1.65
CA LYS A 155 21.32 3.63 1.16
C LYS A 155 19.84 3.54 1.54
N ILE A 156 19.23 2.37 1.42
CA ILE A 156 17.83 2.13 1.82
C ILE A 156 17.67 2.33 3.33
N GLN A 157 18.59 1.80 4.14
CA GLN A 157 18.56 1.96 5.59
C GLN A 157 18.76 3.40 6.03
N ALA A 158 19.71 4.13 5.41
CA ALA A 158 19.91 5.54 5.66
C ALA A 158 18.67 6.38 5.34
N PHE A 159 18.00 6.09 4.22
CA PHE A 159 16.74 6.75 3.87
C PHE A 159 15.65 6.47 4.91
N ARG A 160 15.48 5.21 5.32
CA ARG A 160 14.49 4.83 6.35
C ARG A 160 14.78 5.45 7.72
N ALA A 161 16.05 5.60 8.09
CA ALA A 161 16.45 6.28 9.32
C ALA A 161 16.07 7.76 9.30
N ALA A 162 16.23 8.44 8.18
CA ALA A 162 15.84 9.83 7.98
C ALA A 162 14.31 10.01 7.81
N HIS A 163 13.59 8.96 7.41
CA HIS A 163 12.15 8.94 7.17
C HIS A 163 11.47 7.77 7.93
N PRO A 164 11.28 7.90 9.26
CA PRO A 164 10.79 6.81 10.12
C PRO A 164 9.43 6.24 9.70
N ASP A 165 8.59 7.04 9.04
CA ASP A 165 7.29 6.63 8.50
C ASP A 165 7.40 5.53 7.41
N THR A 166 8.59 5.29 6.87
CA THR A 166 8.84 4.21 5.89
C THR A 166 9.25 2.87 6.53
N GLN A 167 9.42 2.82 7.85
CA GLN A 167 9.86 1.61 8.55
C GLN A 167 8.72 0.60 8.83
N PRO A 168 7.48 1.02 9.23
CA PRO A 168 6.47 0.09 9.72
C PRO A 168 6.11 -1.02 8.72
N GLN A 169 5.98 -0.71 7.42
CA GLN A 169 5.70 -1.74 6.42
C GLN A 169 6.86 -2.73 6.25
N ALA A 170 8.10 -2.24 6.32
CA ALA A 170 9.27 -3.12 6.23
C ALA A 170 9.37 -4.04 7.44
N GLN A 171 9.09 -3.52 8.64
CA GLN A 171 9.06 -4.31 9.87
C GLN A 171 7.96 -5.37 9.82
N TRP A 172 6.76 -5.00 9.34
CA TRP A 172 5.68 -5.96 9.12
C TRP A 172 6.10 -7.09 8.19
N LEU A 173 6.67 -6.77 7.02
CA LEU A 173 7.11 -7.75 6.04
C LEU A 173 8.27 -8.64 6.54
N ALA A 174 9.11 -8.11 7.42
CA ALA A 174 10.16 -8.89 8.06
C ALA A 174 9.59 -9.88 9.09
N ALA A 175 8.58 -9.46 9.86
CA ALA A 175 7.94 -10.27 10.88
C ALA A 175 6.93 -11.30 10.35
N ASN A 176 6.39 -11.06 9.14
CA ASN A 176 5.34 -11.88 8.54
C ASN A 176 5.86 -12.55 7.25
N PRO A 177 5.96 -13.86 7.21
CA PRO A 177 6.44 -14.57 6.03
C PRO A 177 5.45 -14.43 4.86
N PRO A 178 5.86 -14.76 3.62
CA PRO A 178 4.96 -14.87 2.50
C PRO A 178 3.77 -15.78 2.82
N PRO A 179 2.54 -15.44 2.39
CA PRO A 179 1.39 -16.29 2.67
C PRO A 179 1.52 -17.62 1.95
N TRP A 180 0.94 -18.66 2.57
CA TRP A 180 0.90 -20.01 2.00
C TRP A 180 0.05 -20.05 0.70
N SER A 181 -1.02 -19.24 0.63
CA SER A 181 -1.90 -19.05 -0.54
C SER A 181 -2.48 -17.64 -0.50
N TYR A 182 -2.98 -17.14 -1.62
CA TYR A 182 -3.84 -15.95 -1.63
C TYR A 182 -5.11 -16.13 -0.77
N ALA A 183 -5.61 -17.37 -0.66
CA ALA A 183 -6.78 -17.70 0.16
C ALA A 183 -6.50 -17.73 1.68
N THR A 184 -5.23 -17.72 2.09
CA THR A 184 -4.81 -17.76 3.50
C THR A 184 -4.09 -16.48 3.95
N ALA A 185 -4.25 -15.39 3.21
CA ALA A 185 -3.72 -14.09 3.54
C ALA A 185 -4.85 -13.17 4.04
N GLU A 186 -4.57 -12.38 5.07
CA GLU A 186 -5.41 -11.28 5.49
C GLU A 186 -5.09 -10.04 4.64
N TYR A 187 -6.12 -9.27 4.25
CA TYR A 187 -5.98 -8.09 3.40
C TYR A 187 -6.59 -6.87 4.06
N PHE A 188 -5.84 -5.78 4.15
CA PHE A 188 -6.21 -4.57 4.88
C PHE A 188 -6.54 -3.41 3.92
N GLY A 189 -7.63 -2.69 4.21
CA GLY A 189 -7.87 -1.36 3.70
C GLY A 189 -6.98 -0.37 4.45
N ILE A 190 -5.93 0.15 3.79
CA ILE A 190 -4.88 0.94 4.44
C ILE A 190 -5.25 2.38 4.72
N HIS A 191 -6.38 2.87 4.21
CA HIS A 191 -6.87 4.23 4.41
C HIS A 191 -8.00 4.27 5.44
N THR A 192 -8.23 5.46 6.00
CA THR A 192 -9.44 5.73 6.78
C THR A 192 -10.53 6.20 5.83
N PHE A 193 -11.70 5.60 5.94
CA PHE A 193 -12.90 5.96 5.19
C PHE A 193 -13.99 6.47 6.12
N TYR A 194 -15.01 7.11 5.54
CA TYR A 194 -16.22 7.46 6.24
C TYR A 194 -17.36 6.61 5.70
N LEU A 195 -18.10 5.99 6.59
CA LEU A 195 -19.31 5.26 6.26
C LEU A 195 -20.49 5.98 6.90
N THR A 196 -21.50 6.27 6.08
CA THR A 196 -22.71 6.95 6.54
C THR A 196 -23.77 5.90 6.89
N ASP A 197 -24.34 6.00 8.07
CA ASP A 197 -25.46 5.15 8.47
C ASP A 197 -26.81 5.71 7.98
N LYS A 198 -27.89 4.95 8.24
CA LYS A 198 -29.24 5.34 7.82
C LYS A 198 -29.79 6.57 8.57
N SER A 199 -29.19 6.98 9.68
CA SER A 199 -29.51 8.23 10.37
C SER A 199 -28.81 9.44 9.78
N GLY A 200 -27.86 9.24 8.85
CA GLY A 200 -27.01 10.27 8.28
C GLY A 200 -25.72 10.53 9.06
N GLU A 201 -25.48 9.80 10.14
CA GLU A 201 -24.25 9.91 10.93
C GLU A 201 -23.06 9.28 10.19
N LYS A 202 -21.90 9.96 10.24
CA LYS A 202 -20.67 9.50 9.61
C LYS A 202 -19.71 8.92 10.63
N ALA A 203 -19.41 7.62 10.53
CA ALA A 203 -18.38 6.95 11.30
C ALA A 203 -17.07 6.89 10.51
N LYS A 204 -15.94 7.14 11.19
CA LYS A 204 -14.61 6.82 10.64
C LYS A 204 -14.39 5.33 10.75
N ILE A 205 -14.05 4.70 9.64
CA ILE A 205 -13.83 3.25 9.59
C ILE A 205 -12.48 2.90 9.02
N ARG A 206 -11.97 1.76 9.42
CA ARG A 206 -10.99 0.94 8.72
C ARG A 206 -11.57 -0.45 8.57
N TRP A 207 -11.06 -1.23 7.64
CA TRP A 207 -11.60 -2.54 7.35
C TRP A 207 -10.50 -3.49 6.86
N HIS A 208 -10.78 -4.77 7.00
CA HIS A 208 -9.93 -5.83 6.47
C HIS A 208 -10.77 -7.01 5.97
N LEU A 209 -10.16 -7.83 5.13
CA LEU A 209 -10.72 -9.09 4.65
C LEU A 209 -9.99 -10.22 5.36
N GLN A 210 -10.70 -10.94 6.22
CA GLN A 210 -10.19 -12.08 6.96
C GLN A 210 -10.54 -13.37 6.22
N PRO A 211 -9.55 -14.23 5.88
CA PRO A 211 -9.81 -15.47 5.18
C PRO A 211 -10.48 -16.48 6.10
N LYS A 212 -11.56 -17.14 5.63
CA LYS A 212 -12.21 -18.23 6.37
C LYS A 212 -11.36 -19.51 6.40
N ASP A 213 -10.46 -19.70 5.45
CA ASP A 213 -9.45 -20.77 5.47
C ASP A 213 -8.37 -20.58 6.57
N GLY A 214 -8.44 -19.45 7.31
CA GLY A 214 -7.47 -19.07 8.33
C GLY A 214 -6.20 -18.42 7.75
N VAL A 215 -5.52 -17.63 8.57
CA VAL A 215 -4.25 -16.98 8.18
C VAL A 215 -3.11 -17.98 8.30
N LYS A 216 -2.39 -18.21 7.19
CA LYS A 216 -1.25 -19.13 7.15
C LYS A 216 -0.12 -18.56 6.29
N GLY A 217 1.06 -18.41 6.88
CA GLY A 217 2.31 -18.08 6.18
C GLY A 217 3.13 -19.34 5.88
N LEU A 218 4.13 -19.19 5.02
CA LEU A 218 5.16 -20.22 4.78
C LEU A 218 6.14 -20.26 5.96
N ALA A 219 6.57 -21.45 6.36
CA ALA A 219 7.75 -21.56 7.22
C ALA A 219 9.00 -21.12 6.45
N GLU A 220 10.02 -20.61 7.15
CA GLU A 220 11.27 -20.16 6.50
C GLU A 220 11.93 -21.27 5.68
N THR A 221 11.86 -22.51 6.17
CA THR A 221 12.37 -23.70 5.46
C THR A 221 11.57 -24.05 4.21
N GLU A 222 10.30 -23.66 4.14
CA GLU A 222 9.44 -23.91 2.98
C GLU A 222 9.67 -22.87 1.86
N ILE A 223 10.09 -21.65 2.21
CA ILE A 223 10.25 -20.55 1.24
C ILE A 223 11.21 -20.94 0.12
N ALA A 224 12.35 -21.53 0.46
CA ALA A 224 13.37 -21.94 -0.52
C ALA A 224 12.92 -23.10 -1.43
N GLN A 225 11.86 -23.81 -1.07
CA GLN A 225 11.34 -24.96 -1.82
C GLN A 225 10.20 -24.58 -2.77
N GLN A 226 9.70 -23.34 -2.72
CA GLN A 226 8.58 -22.92 -3.55
C GLN A 226 9.01 -22.60 -4.98
N ASN A 227 8.16 -22.96 -5.93
CA ASN A 227 8.28 -22.42 -7.30
C ASN A 227 7.84 -20.97 -7.35
N ALA A 228 8.15 -20.27 -8.46
CA ALA A 228 7.88 -18.85 -8.59
C ALA A 228 6.39 -18.48 -8.71
N ASN A 229 5.49 -19.46 -8.92
CA ASN A 229 4.07 -19.23 -9.23
C ASN A 229 3.13 -19.98 -8.28
N PHE A 230 3.61 -20.42 -7.12
CA PHE A 230 2.85 -21.28 -6.21
C PHE A 230 1.56 -20.63 -5.68
N LEU A 231 1.48 -19.31 -5.57
CA LEU A 231 0.27 -18.63 -5.10
C LEU A 231 -0.89 -18.79 -6.08
N ASP A 232 -0.61 -18.63 -7.37
CA ASP A 232 -1.59 -18.84 -8.45
C ASP A 232 -2.04 -20.30 -8.50
N GLU A 233 -1.10 -21.23 -8.46
CA GLU A 233 -1.36 -22.67 -8.49
C GLU A 233 -2.21 -23.12 -7.28
N ARG A 234 -1.85 -22.69 -6.07
CA ARG A 234 -2.58 -23.05 -4.85
C ARG A 234 -3.97 -22.45 -4.79
N LEU A 235 -4.14 -21.20 -5.25
CA LEU A 235 -5.48 -20.62 -5.31
C LEU A 235 -6.38 -21.36 -6.32
N LYS A 236 -5.85 -21.68 -7.50
CA LYS A 236 -6.58 -22.50 -8.49
C LYS A 236 -6.96 -23.86 -7.93
N GLN A 237 -6.00 -24.54 -7.31
CA GLN A 237 -6.27 -25.84 -6.67
C GLN A 237 -7.34 -25.70 -5.59
N ARG A 238 -7.22 -24.73 -4.69
CA ARG A 238 -8.21 -24.50 -3.62
C ARG A 238 -9.63 -24.23 -4.16
N LEU A 239 -9.73 -23.53 -5.29
CA LEU A 239 -11.02 -23.25 -5.95
C LEU A 239 -11.65 -24.50 -6.58
N THR A 240 -10.90 -25.56 -6.87
CA THR A 240 -11.48 -26.85 -7.30
C THR A 240 -12.15 -27.59 -6.14
N ASP A 241 -11.72 -27.34 -4.90
CA ASP A 241 -12.23 -27.98 -3.69
C ASP A 241 -13.47 -27.25 -3.12
N GLY A 242 -13.80 -26.08 -3.68
CA GLY A 242 -14.95 -25.26 -3.28
C GLY A 242 -14.67 -23.76 -3.29
N MET A 243 -15.61 -22.98 -2.80
CA MET A 243 -15.49 -21.53 -2.74
C MET A 243 -14.41 -21.11 -1.72
N VAL A 244 -13.66 -20.07 -2.07
CA VAL A 244 -12.80 -19.32 -1.14
C VAL A 244 -13.59 -18.15 -0.62
N GLU A 245 -13.64 -18.00 0.70
CA GLU A 245 -14.45 -16.99 1.37
C GLU A 245 -13.60 -16.08 2.28
N PHE A 246 -14.01 -14.83 2.34
CA PHE A 246 -13.44 -13.84 3.26
C PHE A 246 -14.58 -13.12 4.00
N ASP A 247 -14.39 -12.89 5.29
CA ASP A 247 -15.23 -11.97 6.05
C ASP A 247 -14.68 -10.54 5.87
N TRP A 248 -15.53 -9.62 5.44
CA TRP A 248 -15.21 -8.20 5.39
C TRP A 248 -15.61 -7.55 6.71
N ILE A 249 -14.61 -7.29 7.53
CA ILE A 249 -14.78 -6.74 8.88
C ILE A 249 -14.50 -5.23 8.83
N ILE A 250 -15.43 -4.45 9.40
CA ILE A 250 -15.37 -2.99 9.47
C ILE A 250 -15.24 -2.55 10.92
#